data_56e5d5467abfae40be61a86b16252506
#
_entry.id   56e5d5467abfae40be61a86b16252506
#
_cell.length_a   1.000
_cell.length_b   1.000
_cell.length_c   1.000
_cell.angle_alpha   90.00
_cell.angle_beta   90.00
_cell.angle_gamma   90.00
#
_symmetry.space_group_name_H-M   'P 1'
#
loop_
_entity.id
_entity.type
_entity.pdbx_description
1 polymer ?
#
loop_
_entity_poly.entity_id
_entity_poly.type
_entity_poly.pdbx_seq_one_letter_code
_entity_poly.pdbx_strand_id
1 'polypeptide(L)'
;MRAIVFAGPGDFALQEVPDPVPGPREVLVRVEAVGLCGTDIHVLEGEFEPTVFPIVPGHETSGIVAAVGSEVTEFRPGDRVSVDPTLTCGECSFCANGHANLCEDWNGSGVARTNGSAAELVVTPVKNVYRLSDQADLHLAAMIEPLSCAIRGYDLLPRRMGEHSRTRTTTARSP
;
A
#
# COMPACT_ATOMS: atom_id res chain seq x y z
N MET A 1 9.38 -10.60 14.64
CA MET A 1 8.50 -9.41 14.84
C MET A 1 7.12 -9.84 15.26
N ARG A 2 6.38 -8.96 15.94
CA ARG A 2 4.96 -9.18 16.23
C ARG A 2 4.10 -8.80 15.05
N ALA A 3 3.08 -9.59 14.77
CA ALA A 3 2.09 -9.30 13.74
C ALA A 3 0.71 -9.83 14.15
N ILE A 4 -0.35 -9.17 13.70
CA ILE A 4 -1.69 -9.74 13.72
C ILE A 4 -1.77 -10.67 12.52
N VAL A 5 -2.10 -11.93 12.76
CA VAL A 5 -2.27 -12.94 11.69
C VAL A 5 -3.71 -13.40 11.67
N PHE A 6 -4.33 -13.29 10.50
CA PHE A 6 -5.60 -13.95 10.20
C PHE A 6 -5.29 -15.36 9.68
N ALA A 7 -5.58 -16.38 10.47
CA ALA A 7 -5.28 -17.77 10.12
C ALA A 7 -6.37 -18.40 9.23
N GLY A 8 -7.56 -17.84 9.28
CA GLY A 8 -8.73 -18.23 8.52
C GLY A 8 -9.93 -17.34 8.88
N PRO A 9 -11.10 -17.53 8.27
CA PRO A 9 -12.29 -16.76 8.60
C PRO A 9 -12.65 -16.82 10.09
N GLY A 10 -12.74 -15.65 10.73
CA GLY A 10 -13.03 -15.49 12.15
C GLY A 10 -11.87 -15.84 13.10
N ASP A 11 -10.74 -16.29 12.58
CA ASP A 11 -9.57 -16.71 13.38
C ASP A 11 -8.42 -15.72 13.23
N PHE A 12 -8.11 -14.99 14.31
CA PHE A 12 -6.99 -14.05 14.33
C PHE A 12 -6.28 -14.05 15.68
N ALA A 13 -4.98 -13.79 15.63
CA ALA A 13 -4.17 -13.67 16.83
C ALA A 13 -2.95 -12.76 16.61
N LEU A 14 -2.48 -12.14 17.70
CA LEU A 14 -1.14 -11.57 17.75
C LEU A 14 -0.12 -12.70 17.84
N GLN A 15 0.81 -12.76 16.91
CA GLN A 15 1.81 -13.82 16.81
C GLN A 15 3.22 -13.24 16.64
N GLU A 16 4.21 -14.00 17.05
CA GLU A 16 5.61 -13.81 16.66
C GLU A 16 5.85 -14.49 15.32
N VAL A 17 6.25 -13.71 14.32
CA VAL A 17 6.58 -14.19 12.98
C VAL A 17 8.02 -13.78 12.62
N PRO A 18 8.67 -14.45 11.66
CA PRO A 18 9.99 -14.03 11.21
C PRO A 18 9.98 -12.59 10.67
N ASP A 19 11.06 -11.86 10.90
CA ASP A 19 11.24 -10.53 10.28
C ASP A 19 11.36 -10.69 8.76
N PRO A 20 10.63 -9.90 7.96
CA PRO A 20 10.74 -9.96 6.52
C PRO A 20 12.05 -9.32 6.06
N VAL A 21 12.62 -9.85 4.98
CA VAL A 21 13.86 -9.37 4.37
C VAL A 21 13.54 -8.78 3.00
N PRO A 22 13.91 -7.51 2.72
CA PRO A 22 13.61 -6.90 1.43
C PRO A 22 14.45 -7.53 0.31
N GLY A 23 13.78 -7.85 -0.80
CA GLY A 23 14.43 -8.21 -2.06
C GLY A 23 15.15 -7.02 -2.72
N PRO A 24 15.86 -7.22 -3.85
CA PRO A 24 16.70 -6.19 -4.45
C PRO A 24 15.99 -4.86 -4.73
N ARG A 25 14.72 -4.88 -5.15
CA ARG A 25 13.90 -3.70 -5.47
C ARG A 25 12.78 -3.44 -4.47
N GLU A 26 12.98 -3.84 -3.23
CA GLU A 26 12.00 -3.69 -2.17
C GLU A 26 12.52 -2.81 -1.03
N VAL A 27 11.59 -2.28 -0.27
CA VAL A 27 11.83 -1.44 0.89
C VAL A 27 11.23 -2.13 2.11
N LEU A 28 12.00 -2.23 3.18
CA LEU A 28 11.54 -2.64 4.50
C LEU A 28 11.10 -1.39 5.25
N VAL A 29 9.84 -1.33 5.61
CA VAL A 29 9.25 -0.22 6.36
C VAL A 29 8.94 -0.68 7.79
N ARG A 30 9.44 0.05 8.77
CA ARG A 30 8.98 -0.02 10.15
C ARG A 30 7.67 0.74 10.26
N VAL A 31 6.60 0.02 10.56
CA VAL A 31 5.26 0.56 10.59
C VAL A 31 5.09 1.45 11.82
N GLU A 32 4.64 2.68 11.63
CA GLU A 32 4.30 3.61 12.70
C GLU A 32 2.79 3.72 12.90
N ALA A 33 2.04 3.61 11.80
CA ALA A 33 0.58 3.56 11.85
C ALA A 33 0.02 2.73 10.71
N VAL A 34 -1.05 2.01 11.01
CA VAL A 34 -1.89 1.30 10.04
C VAL A 34 -3.35 1.60 10.35
N GLY A 35 -4.11 2.01 9.34
CA GLY A 35 -5.55 2.19 9.44
C GLY A 35 -6.28 0.86 9.40
N LEU A 36 -7.46 0.82 10.01
CA LEU A 36 -8.38 -0.31 9.93
C LEU A 36 -9.55 0.05 9.00
N CYS A 37 -9.68 -0.67 7.90
CA CYS A 37 -10.70 -0.49 6.87
C CYS A 37 -11.83 -1.50 7.02
N GLY A 38 -12.99 -1.19 6.46
CA GLY A 38 -14.07 -2.17 6.32
C GLY A 38 -13.66 -3.43 5.55
N THR A 39 -12.71 -3.31 4.62
CA THR A 39 -12.13 -4.45 3.89
C THR A 39 -11.44 -5.45 4.82
N ASP A 40 -10.74 -4.99 5.88
CA ASP A 40 -10.10 -5.90 6.84
C ASP A 40 -11.12 -6.76 7.58
N ILE A 41 -12.33 -6.21 7.83
CA ILE A 41 -13.42 -6.96 8.43
C ILE A 41 -13.95 -8.01 7.45
N HIS A 42 -14.18 -7.65 6.17
CA HIS A 42 -14.59 -8.60 5.15
C HIS A 42 -13.55 -9.70 4.91
N VAL A 43 -12.25 -9.38 4.98
CA VAL A 43 -11.17 -10.38 4.94
C VAL A 43 -11.29 -11.32 6.14
N LEU A 44 -11.46 -10.78 7.36
CA LEU A 44 -11.58 -11.59 8.58
C LEU A 44 -12.83 -12.49 8.56
N GLU A 45 -13.93 -12.01 8.00
CA GLU A 45 -15.18 -12.79 7.86
C GLU A 45 -15.13 -13.81 6.71
N GLY A 46 -14.09 -13.78 5.86
CA GLY A 46 -13.93 -14.65 4.70
C GLY A 46 -14.81 -14.26 3.51
N GLU A 47 -15.29 -13.02 3.48
CA GLU A 47 -16.14 -12.47 2.44
C GLU A 47 -15.36 -11.82 1.28
N PHE A 48 -14.05 -11.64 1.44
CA PHE A 48 -13.19 -11.08 0.38
C PHE A 48 -12.51 -12.21 -0.39
N GLU A 49 -13.12 -12.64 -1.50
CA GLU A 49 -12.73 -13.81 -2.29
C GLU A 49 -11.23 -13.89 -2.65
N PRO A 50 -10.53 -12.80 -3.01
CA PRO A 50 -9.11 -12.87 -3.36
C PRO A 50 -8.17 -13.23 -2.22
N THR A 51 -8.66 -13.29 -0.97
CA THR A 51 -7.81 -13.53 0.19
C THR A 51 -7.31 -14.95 0.27
N VAL A 52 -6.00 -15.09 0.48
CA VAL A 52 -5.33 -16.37 0.76
C VAL A 52 -4.82 -16.36 2.20
N PHE A 53 -5.37 -17.23 3.04
CA PHE A 53 -4.95 -17.40 4.43
C PHE A 53 -3.77 -18.39 4.56
N PRO A 54 -2.89 -18.26 5.58
CA PRO A 54 -2.87 -17.16 6.56
C PRO A 54 -2.34 -15.85 5.96
N ILE A 55 -2.81 -14.71 6.49
CA ILE A 55 -2.37 -13.39 6.02
C ILE A 55 -2.20 -12.43 7.21
N VAL A 56 -1.22 -11.53 7.11
CA VAL A 56 -1.15 -10.33 7.95
C VAL A 56 -2.00 -9.25 7.27
N PRO A 57 -3.08 -8.74 7.90
CA PRO A 57 -3.92 -7.71 7.30
C PRO A 57 -3.27 -6.32 7.35
N GLY A 58 -4.04 -5.30 6.93
CA GLY A 58 -3.66 -3.89 7.00
C GLY A 58 -3.02 -3.37 5.72
N HIS A 59 -3.63 -2.34 5.16
CA HIS A 59 -3.27 -1.78 3.85
C HIS A 59 -3.22 -0.24 3.83
N GLU A 60 -3.62 0.44 4.89
CA GLU A 60 -3.55 1.89 5.06
C GLU A 60 -2.31 2.25 5.90
N THR A 61 -1.13 2.36 5.27
CA THR A 61 0.16 2.27 5.96
C THR A 61 0.98 3.54 5.85
N SER A 62 1.56 3.93 6.98
CA SER A 62 2.67 4.87 7.04
C SER A 62 3.76 4.37 7.99
N GLY A 63 4.99 4.81 7.75
CA GLY A 63 6.12 4.39 8.57
C GLY A 63 7.44 5.03 8.19
N ILE A 64 8.50 4.40 8.64
CA ILE A 64 9.87 4.84 8.41
C ILE A 64 10.63 3.70 7.72
N VAL A 65 11.37 4.02 6.67
CA VAL A 65 12.25 3.08 6.01
C VAL A 65 13.28 2.54 7.01
N ALA A 66 13.27 1.22 7.22
CA ALA A 66 14.22 0.52 8.09
C ALA A 66 15.42 -0.01 7.31
N ALA A 67 15.17 -0.54 6.11
CA ALA A 67 16.21 -1.02 5.20
C ALA A 67 15.72 -0.94 3.75
N VAL A 68 16.65 -1.03 2.81
CA VAL A 68 16.36 -1.05 1.38
C VAL A 68 17.12 -2.18 0.68
N GLY A 69 16.53 -2.70 -0.38
CA GLY A 69 17.16 -3.68 -1.25
C GLY A 69 18.35 -3.10 -2.03
N SER A 70 19.20 -3.97 -2.54
CA SER A 70 20.47 -3.60 -3.18
C SER A 70 20.36 -2.74 -4.44
N GLU A 71 19.19 -2.72 -5.08
CA GLU A 71 18.91 -1.93 -6.30
C GLU A 71 18.06 -0.68 -6.03
N VAL A 72 17.71 -0.42 -4.77
CA VAL A 72 16.93 0.77 -4.39
C VAL A 72 17.88 1.94 -4.16
N THR A 73 17.71 2.99 -4.94
CA THR A 73 18.52 4.24 -4.85
C THR A 73 17.67 5.44 -4.43
N GLU A 74 16.35 5.32 -4.52
CA GLU A 74 15.39 6.40 -4.29
C GLU A 74 15.11 6.66 -2.81
N PHE A 75 15.35 5.66 -1.95
CA PHE A 75 15.07 5.71 -0.52
C PHE A 75 16.30 5.30 0.30
N ARG A 76 16.30 5.72 1.57
CA ARG A 76 17.30 5.34 2.56
C ARG A 76 16.66 5.14 3.93
N PRO A 77 17.30 4.37 4.84
CA PRO A 77 16.85 4.27 6.22
C PRO A 77 16.66 5.65 6.86
N GLY A 78 15.53 5.79 7.56
CA GLY A 78 15.11 7.05 8.20
C GLY A 78 14.08 7.86 7.39
N ASP A 79 13.91 7.61 6.08
CA ASP A 79 12.90 8.31 5.28
C ASP A 79 11.48 7.99 5.79
N ARG A 80 10.65 9.03 5.89
CA ARG A 80 9.23 8.90 6.25
C ARG A 80 8.42 8.60 5.01
N VAL A 81 7.54 7.61 5.08
CA VAL A 81 6.85 7.10 3.89
C VAL A 81 5.40 6.72 4.17
N SER A 82 4.58 6.77 3.11
CA SER A 82 3.31 6.07 2.99
C SER A 82 3.44 4.99 1.93
N VAL A 83 2.65 3.94 2.04
CA VAL A 83 2.69 2.77 1.15
C VAL A 83 1.37 2.65 0.39
N ASP A 84 1.46 2.46 -0.93
CA ASP A 84 0.33 2.05 -1.78
C ASP A 84 0.20 0.52 -1.71
N PRO A 85 -0.91 -0.02 -1.24
CA PRO A 85 -1.11 -1.46 -1.13
C PRO A 85 -1.35 -2.14 -2.48
N THR A 86 -1.54 -1.38 -3.57
CA THR A 86 -1.92 -1.89 -4.88
C THR A 86 -0.72 -2.49 -5.63
N LEU A 87 -0.57 -3.80 -5.56
CA LEU A 87 0.50 -4.53 -6.25
C LEU A 87 0.03 -4.94 -7.64
N THR A 88 0.77 -4.52 -8.67
CA THR A 88 0.44 -4.74 -10.07
C THR A 88 1.61 -5.31 -10.85
N CYS A 89 1.35 -6.10 -11.91
CA CYS A 89 2.41 -6.71 -12.72
C CYS A 89 3.25 -5.66 -13.49
N GLY A 90 2.67 -4.53 -13.88
CA GLY A 90 3.34 -3.47 -14.63
C GLY A 90 3.41 -3.70 -16.15
N GLU A 91 3.05 -4.89 -16.67
CA GLU A 91 3.27 -5.29 -18.06
C GLU A 91 2.00 -5.66 -18.85
N CYS A 92 0.89 -6.00 -18.17
CA CYS A 92 -0.36 -6.31 -18.86
C CYS A 92 -0.93 -5.09 -19.61
N SER A 93 -1.90 -5.32 -20.48
CA SER A 93 -2.49 -4.28 -21.32
C SER A 93 -3.04 -3.10 -20.51
N PHE A 94 -3.64 -3.36 -19.37
CA PHE A 94 -4.15 -2.31 -18.47
C PHE A 94 -3.01 -1.51 -17.83
N CYS A 95 -1.98 -2.16 -17.31
CA CYS A 95 -0.83 -1.48 -16.73
C CYS A 95 -0.10 -0.61 -17.76
N ALA A 96 0.14 -1.13 -18.96
CA ALA A 96 0.81 -0.41 -20.05
C ALA A 96 0.03 0.84 -20.50
N ASN A 97 -1.29 0.85 -20.33
CA ASN A 97 -2.16 1.97 -20.68
C ASN A 97 -2.52 2.89 -19.48
N GLY A 98 -1.84 2.76 -18.34
CA GLY A 98 -2.05 3.61 -17.16
C GLY A 98 -3.30 3.27 -16.33
N HIS A 99 -3.87 2.09 -16.52
CA HIS A 99 -5.03 1.58 -15.79
C HIS A 99 -4.61 0.46 -14.81
N ALA A 100 -3.56 0.69 -14.05
CA ALA A 100 -2.98 -0.31 -13.15
C ALA A 100 -3.97 -0.89 -12.11
N ASN A 101 -5.00 -0.12 -11.75
CA ASN A 101 -6.11 -0.58 -10.92
C ASN A 101 -6.96 -1.69 -11.56
N LEU A 102 -6.82 -1.92 -12.87
CA LEU A 102 -7.46 -3.00 -13.65
C LEU A 102 -6.45 -4.08 -14.04
N CYS A 103 -5.32 -4.18 -13.35
CA CYS A 103 -4.29 -5.17 -13.63
C CYS A 103 -4.85 -6.59 -13.62
N GLU A 104 -4.51 -7.38 -14.65
CA GLU A 104 -4.95 -8.77 -14.78
C GLU A 104 -4.39 -9.67 -13.66
N ASP A 105 -3.19 -9.34 -13.14
CA ASP A 105 -2.60 -9.97 -11.96
C ASP A 105 -2.55 -8.98 -10.79
N TRP A 106 -3.69 -8.38 -10.49
CA TRP A 106 -3.83 -7.51 -9.34
C TRP A 106 -3.64 -8.30 -8.03
N ASN A 107 -2.95 -7.67 -7.08
CA ASN A 107 -2.81 -8.18 -5.74
C ASN A 107 -2.87 -7.02 -4.74
N GLY A 108 -3.48 -7.22 -3.59
CA GLY A 108 -3.58 -6.22 -2.53
C GLY A 108 -2.77 -6.67 -1.31
N SER A 109 -1.79 -5.86 -0.91
CA SER A 109 -1.06 -6.08 0.33
C SER A 109 -2.01 -6.00 1.52
N GLY A 110 -2.03 -7.03 2.35
CA GLY A 110 -2.88 -7.14 3.54
C GLY A 110 -4.34 -7.54 3.29
N VAL A 111 -4.74 -7.74 2.02
CA VAL A 111 -6.13 -8.10 1.69
C VAL A 111 -6.26 -9.30 0.77
N ALA A 112 -5.22 -9.62 -0.02
CA ALA A 112 -5.31 -10.70 -1.00
C ALA A 112 -4.25 -11.79 -0.76
N ARG A 113 -3.12 -11.76 -1.49
CA ARG A 113 -2.10 -12.83 -1.45
C ARG A 113 -0.79 -12.41 -0.77
N THR A 114 -0.64 -11.15 -0.44
CA THR A 114 0.58 -10.58 0.15
C THR A 114 0.28 -10.02 1.53
N ASN A 115 1.15 -10.32 2.48
CA ASN A 115 1.06 -9.78 3.83
C ASN A 115 1.05 -8.25 3.83
N GLY A 116 0.25 -7.69 4.72
CA GLY A 116 0.11 -6.27 4.95
C GLY A 116 0.91 -5.78 6.15
N SER A 117 0.43 -4.69 6.72
CA SER A 117 1.16 -3.87 7.68
C SER A 117 0.60 -3.88 9.11
N ALA A 118 -0.34 -4.78 9.44
CA ALA A 118 -0.70 -5.02 10.85
C ALA A 118 0.41 -5.80 11.58
N ALA A 119 1.64 -5.31 11.47
CA ALA A 119 2.89 -5.87 11.97
C ALA A 119 3.89 -4.76 12.31
N GLU A 120 4.98 -5.09 12.98
CA GLU A 120 6.05 -4.11 13.26
C GLU A 120 6.83 -3.71 12.00
N LEU A 121 6.94 -4.63 11.02
CA LEU A 121 7.67 -4.44 9.77
C LEU A 121 6.85 -4.94 8.58
N VAL A 122 6.95 -4.26 7.45
CA VAL A 122 6.39 -4.69 6.17
C VAL A 122 7.41 -4.48 5.04
N VAL A 123 7.48 -5.44 4.12
CA VAL A 123 8.24 -5.31 2.87
C VAL A 123 7.29 -4.93 1.74
N THR A 124 7.69 -3.98 0.91
CA THR A 124 6.90 -3.53 -0.24
C THR A 124 7.81 -3.18 -1.42
N PRO A 125 7.37 -3.36 -2.68
CA PRO A 125 8.14 -2.91 -3.85
C PRO A 125 8.40 -1.40 -3.80
N VAL A 126 9.57 -0.96 -4.19
CA VAL A 126 9.98 0.46 -4.16
C VAL A 126 9.01 1.38 -4.92
N LYS A 127 8.39 0.89 -6.00
CA LYS A 127 7.40 1.63 -6.79
C LYS A 127 6.12 1.99 -6.02
N ASN A 128 5.85 1.27 -4.93
CA ASN A 128 4.68 1.43 -4.07
C ASN A 128 4.96 2.34 -2.86
N VAL A 129 6.15 2.91 -2.74
CA VAL A 129 6.57 3.73 -1.61
C VAL A 129 6.55 5.21 -2.00
N TYR A 130 5.91 6.03 -1.18
CA TYR A 130 5.81 7.47 -1.38
C TYR A 130 6.49 8.21 -0.24
N ARG A 131 7.48 9.04 -0.58
CA ARG A 131 8.20 9.86 0.38
C ARG A 131 7.29 10.95 0.95
N LEU A 132 7.31 11.09 2.26
CA LEU A 132 6.68 12.17 2.99
C LEU A 132 7.70 13.23 3.40
N SER A 133 7.22 14.40 3.81
CA SER A 133 8.10 15.41 4.41
C SER A 133 8.64 14.91 5.75
N ASP A 134 9.80 15.41 6.17
CA ASP A 134 10.43 15.06 7.45
C ASP A 134 9.56 15.42 8.67
N GLN A 135 8.60 16.35 8.50
CA GLN A 135 7.68 16.81 9.54
C GLN A 135 6.28 16.18 9.42
N ALA A 136 6.06 15.25 8.48
CA ALA A 136 4.76 14.62 8.32
C ALA A 136 4.36 13.86 9.61
N ASP A 137 3.13 14.07 10.07
CA ASP A 137 2.54 13.21 11.10
C ASP A 137 2.22 11.84 10.49
N LEU A 138 2.90 10.80 10.96
CA LEU A 138 2.74 9.46 10.40
C LEU A 138 1.38 8.85 10.76
N HIS A 139 0.76 9.21 11.88
CA HIS A 139 -0.57 8.74 12.20
C HIS A 139 -1.60 9.31 11.22
N LEU A 140 -1.47 10.59 10.86
CA LEU A 140 -2.31 11.19 9.83
C LEU A 140 -1.96 10.67 8.43
N ALA A 141 -0.70 10.33 8.18
CA ALA A 141 -0.26 9.85 6.87
C ALA A 141 -0.81 8.46 6.52
N ALA A 142 -1.22 7.64 7.48
CA ALA A 142 -1.94 6.40 7.21
C ALA A 142 -3.27 6.66 6.46
N MET A 143 -3.88 7.85 6.66
CA MET A 143 -5.10 8.26 5.94
C MET A 143 -4.89 8.61 4.46
N ILE A 144 -3.65 8.61 3.95
CA ILE A 144 -3.36 8.94 2.54
C ILE A 144 -4.02 7.92 1.62
N GLU A 145 -4.00 6.63 1.99
CA GLU A 145 -4.60 5.57 1.19
C GLU A 145 -6.13 5.79 1.04
N PRO A 146 -6.96 5.82 2.09
CA PRO A 146 -8.40 6.00 1.94
C PRO A 146 -8.76 7.38 1.33
N LEU A 147 -7.98 8.42 1.61
CA LEU A 147 -8.17 9.73 0.99
C LEU A 147 -7.93 9.69 -0.52
N SER A 148 -6.94 8.90 -0.99
CA SER A 148 -6.66 8.75 -2.42
C SER A 148 -7.85 8.12 -3.16
N CYS A 149 -8.55 7.18 -2.54
CA CYS A 149 -9.77 6.58 -3.07
C CYS A 149 -10.90 7.63 -3.20
N ALA A 150 -11.10 8.45 -2.18
CA ALA A 150 -12.09 9.52 -2.21
C ALA A 150 -11.77 10.58 -3.28
N ILE A 151 -10.51 11.00 -3.41
CA ILE A 151 -10.06 11.95 -4.44
C ILE A 151 -10.26 11.35 -5.83
N ARG A 152 -9.92 10.07 -6.02
CA ARG A 152 -10.14 9.40 -7.30
C ARG A 152 -11.61 9.34 -7.67
N GLY A 153 -12.49 9.02 -6.72
CA GLY A 153 -13.94 9.06 -6.92
C GLY A 153 -14.42 10.44 -7.36
N TYR A 154 -13.94 11.50 -6.70
CA TYR A 154 -14.26 12.88 -7.06
C TYR A 154 -13.76 13.25 -8.47
N ASP A 155 -12.55 12.83 -8.84
CA ASP A 155 -11.96 13.07 -10.16
C ASP A 155 -12.76 12.43 -11.32
N LEU A 156 -13.48 11.35 -11.02
CA LEU A 156 -14.31 10.62 -11.99
C LEU A 156 -15.72 11.22 -12.14
N LEU A 157 -16.15 12.13 -11.25
CA LEU A 157 -17.44 12.78 -11.40
C LEU A 157 -17.47 13.64 -12.66
N PRO A 158 -18.58 13.63 -13.43
CA PRO A 158 -18.74 14.50 -14.59
C PRO A 158 -18.59 15.95 -14.17
N ARG A 159 -17.58 16.65 -14.66
CA ARG A 159 -17.43 18.08 -14.45
C ARG A 159 -18.60 18.78 -15.14
N ARG A 160 -19.36 19.61 -14.41
CA ARG A 160 -20.38 20.45 -15.03
C ARG A 160 -19.69 21.34 -16.05
N MET A 161 -20.25 21.38 -17.29
CA MET A 161 -19.76 22.23 -18.34
C MET A 161 -19.75 23.69 -17.86
N GLY A 162 -18.56 24.27 -17.69
CA GLY A 162 -18.36 25.64 -17.19
C GLY A 162 -17.18 25.87 -16.27
N GLU A 163 -16.59 24.84 -15.67
CA GLU A 163 -15.36 25.02 -14.89
C GLU A 163 -14.12 24.87 -15.78
N HIS A 164 -13.40 25.97 -15.93
CA HIS A 164 -12.16 26.06 -16.69
C HIS A 164 -11.17 24.99 -16.29
N SER A 165 -10.65 24.25 -17.28
CA SER A 165 -9.61 23.26 -17.12
C SER A 165 -8.41 23.86 -16.38
N ARG A 166 -8.23 23.48 -15.11
CA ARG A 166 -6.91 23.60 -14.50
C ARG A 166 -6.07 22.50 -15.13
N THR A 167 -5.22 22.90 -16.06
CA THR A 167 -4.19 22.06 -16.66
C THR A 167 -3.44 21.34 -15.55
N ARG A 168 -3.55 20.02 -15.51
CA ARG A 168 -2.63 19.19 -14.72
C ARG A 168 -1.23 19.48 -15.25
N THR A 169 -0.42 20.16 -14.49
CA THR A 169 1.02 20.10 -14.67
C THR A 169 1.46 18.69 -14.21
N THR A 170 1.39 17.75 -15.12
CA THR A 170 2.17 16.52 -15.00
C THR A 170 3.63 16.94 -15.06
N THR A 171 4.27 17.07 -13.92
CA THR A 171 5.73 17.04 -13.87
C THR A 171 6.12 15.65 -14.33
N ALA A 172 6.44 15.54 -15.62
CA ALA A 172 7.10 14.37 -16.17
C ALA A 172 8.37 14.15 -15.34
N ARG A 173 8.47 13.02 -14.69
CA ARG A 173 9.75 12.53 -14.17
C ARG A 173 10.59 12.24 -15.40
N SER A 174 11.62 13.05 -15.62
CA SER A 174 12.67 12.74 -16.59
C SER A 174 13.44 11.50 -16.14
N PRO A 175 13.97 10.72 -17.12
CA PRO A 175 14.64 9.44 -16.90
C PRO A 175 15.89 9.56 -16.02
#